data_ab89dc64ec1dd26146af60f6c53e205b
#
_entry.id   ab89dc64ec1dd26146af60f6c53e205b
#
_cell.length_a   1.000
_cell.length_b   1.000
_cell.length_c   1.000
_cell.angle_alpha   90.00
_cell.angle_beta   90.00
_cell.angle_gamma   90.00
#
_symmetry.space_group_name_H-M   'P 1'
#
loop_
_entity.id
_entity.type
_entity.pdbx_description
1 polymer ?
#
loop_
_entity_poly.entity_id
_entity_poly.type
_entity_poly.pdbx_seq_one_letter_code
_entity_poly.pdbx_strand_id
1 'polypeptide(L)'
;MLEGYGFEILRDKEKMLVEQIKQAVIELVHHSTYNAMVRNSDYLVERFGMSYPYISSLFSKHEGTTLEKFTILHKIEKVRELIEYGELTLSEIAYMMGYSSVQYLSTQFKSITGISVTEYRVTPANSRSGIDKLGPGGLFLQDRR
;
A
#
# COMPACT_ATOMS: atom_id res chain seq x y z
N MET A 1 26.44 20.31 21.14
CA MET A 1 26.97 20.13 19.79
C MET A 1 27.05 18.68 19.36
N LEU A 2 27.74 17.85 20.12
CA LEU A 2 27.83 16.43 19.83
C LEU A 2 26.46 15.78 19.86
N GLU A 3 25.60 16.18 20.79
CA GLU A 3 24.25 15.65 20.91
C GLU A 3 23.41 15.97 19.68
N GLY A 4 23.49 17.20 19.19
CA GLY A 4 22.76 17.61 17.99
C GLY A 4 23.24 16.85 16.77
N TYR A 5 24.52 16.66 16.66
CA TYR A 5 25.11 15.89 15.57
C TYR A 5 24.66 14.43 15.62
N GLY A 6 24.64 13.83 16.83
CA GLY A 6 24.17 12.47 17.02
C GLY A 6 22.72 12.29 16.63
N PHE A 7 21.89 13.28 16.94
CA PHE A 7 20.47 13.26 16.58
C PHE A 7 20.27 13.26 15.07
N GLU A 8 21.05 14.06 14.35
CA GLU A 8 20.94 14.11 12.90
C GLU A 8 21.34 12.79 12.25
N ILE A 9 22.41 12.17 12.72
CA ILE A 9 22.84 10.87 12.20
C ILE A 9 21.78 9.82 12.45
N LEU A 10 21.19 9.79 13.64
CA LEU A 10 20.15 8.83 13.97
C LEU A 10 18.90 9.03 13.10
N ARG A 11 18.51 10.28 12.91
CA ARG A 11 17.35 10.60 12.07
C ARG A 11 17.57 10.15 10.64
N ASP A 12 18.77 10.37 10.10
CA ASP A 12 19.08 9.97 8.73
C ASP A 12 19.05 8.44 8.59
N LYS A 13 19.55 7.72 9.57
CA LYS A 13 19.48 6.25 9.57
C LYS A 13 18.03 5.78 9.62
N GLU A 14 17.22 6.42 10.44
CA GLU A 14 15.80 6.09 10.54
C GLU A 14 15.07 6.34 9.22
N LYS A 15 15.35 7.47 8.59
CA LYS A 15 14.75 7.79 7.28
C LYS A 15 15.12 6.76 6.23
N MET A 16 16.39 6.36 6.21
CA MET A 16 16.84 5.33 5.28
C MET A 16 16.11 4.01 5.51
N LEU A 17 15.96 3.65 6.78
CA LEU A 17 15.25 2.43 7.14
C LEU A 17 13.80 2.51 6.70
N VAL A 18 13.14 3.65 6.92
CA VAL A 18 11.76 3.84 6.48
C VAL A 18 11.64 3.71 4.97
N GLU A 19 12.59 4.26 4.20
CA GLU A 19 12.60 4.10 2.75
C GLU A 19 12.74 2.64 2.36
N GLN A 20 13.55 1.88 3.07
CA GLN A 20 13.69 0.45 2.84
C GLN A 20 12.39 -0.30 3.16
N ILE A 21 11.71 0.11 4.22
CA ILE A 21 10.42 -0.48 4.58
C ILE A 21 9.39 -0.21 3.48
N LYS A 22 9.36 1.02 2.96
CA LYS A 22 8.47 1.39 1.86
C LYS A 22 8.73 0.52 0.63
N GLN A 23 9.98 0.36 0.26
CA GLN A 23 10.35 -0.47 -0.87
C GLN A 23 9.97 -1.93 -0.66
N ALA A 24 10.14 -2.43 0.56
CA ALA A 24 9.76 -3.81 0.87
C ALA A 24 8.25 -4.02 0.72
N VAL A 25 7.45 -3.06 1.17
CA VAL A 25 5.99 -3.13 1.02
C VAL A 25 5.61 -3.10 -0.46
N ILE A 26 6.22 -2.19 -1.21
CA ILE A 26 5.95 -2.06 -2.64
C ILE A 26 6.27 -3.36 -3.37
N GLU A 27 7.42 -3.94 -3.08
CA GLU A 27 7.82 -5.22 -3.68
C GLU A 27 6.82 -6.32 -3.34
N LEU A 28 6.43 -6.41 -2.07
CA LEU A 28 5.51 -7.44 -1.64
C LEU A 28 4.14 -7.30 -2.32
N VAL A 29 3.64 -6.08 -2.39
CA VAL A 29 2.31 -5.83 -2.95
C VAL A 29 2.30 -5.94 -4.47
N HIS A 30 3.27 -5.34 -5.14
CA HIS A 30 3.22 -5.20 -6.61
C HIS A 30 3.94 -6.30 -7.36
N HIS A 31 4.93 -6.93 -6.75
CA HIS A 31 5.80 -7.87 -7.48
C HIS A 31 5.77 -9.30 -6.95
N SER A 32 5.09 -9.56 -5.85
CA SER A 32 5.03 -10.89 -5.26
C SER A 32 3.76 -11.62 -5.70
N THR A 33 3.91 -12.88 -6.10
CA THR A 33 2.77 -13.74 -6.38
C THR A 33 2.29 -14.45 -5.11
N TYR A 34 3.00 -14.29 -4.01
CA TYR A 34 2.69 -14.98 -2.75
C TYR A 34 1.99 -14.09 -1.74
N ASN A 35 1.43 -12.99 -2.21
CA ASN A 35 0.81 -11.98 -1.35
C ASN A 35 -0.30 -12.55 -0.47
N ALA A 36 -1.04 -13.52 -1.00
CA ALA A 36 -2.13 -14.14 -0.26
C ALA A 36 -1.64 -15.05 0.87
N MET A 37 -0.43 -15.54 0.78
CA MET A 37 0.10 -16.53 1.71
C MET A 37 1.02 -15.94 2.78
N VAL A 38 1.45 -14.71 2.59
CA VAL A 38 2.39 -14.05 3.48
C VAL A 38 1.75 -12.78 4.04
N ARG A 39 1.68 -12.69 5.35
CA ARG A 39 1.20 -11.46 5.99
C ARG A 39 2.26 -10.39 5.86
N ASN A 40 1.84 -9.16 5.55
CA ASN A 40 2.76 -8.04 5.46
C ASN A 40 3.59 -7.88 6.72
N SER A 41 2.95 -8.02 7.88
CA SER A 41 3.65 -7.88 9.15
C SER A 41 4.73 -8.92 9.33
N ASP A 42 4.42 -10.18 9.02
CA ASP A 42 5.39 -11.28 9.15
C ASP A 42 6.57 -11.08 8.20
N TYR A 43 6.27 -10.68 6.98
CA TYR A 43 7.31 -10.42 5.98
C TYR A 43 8.28 -9.33 6.44
N LEU A 44 7.74 -8.23 6.97
CA LEU A 44 8.56 -7.12 7.41
C LEU A 44 9.40 -7.47 8.64
N VAL A 45 8.80 -8.17 9.59
CA VAL A 45 9.51 -8.61 10.79
C VAL A 45 10.68 -9.50 10.42
N GLU A 46 10.46 -10.45 9.53
CA GLU A 46 11.51 -11.36 9.10
C GLU A 46 12.60 -10.63 8.32
N ARG A 47 12.20 -9.76 7.41
CA ARG A 47 13.16 -9.06 6.55
C ARG A 47 14.05 -8.09 7.33
N PHE A 48 13.48 -7.38 8.30
CA PHE A 48 14.22 -6.33 9.01
C PHE A 48 14.72 -6.75 10.39
N GLY A 49 14.27 -7.92 10.88
CA GLY A 49 14.72 -8.40 12.18
C GLY A 49 14.27 -7.54 13.34
N MET A 50 13.15 -6.83 13.18
CA MET A 50 12.60 -5.92 14.18
C MET A 50 11.15 -6.26 14.44
N SER A 51 10.64 -5.89 15.63
CA SER A 51 9.23 -6.13 15.92
C SER A 51 8.35 -5.26 15.05
N TYR A 52 7.15 -5.75 14.75
CA TYR A 52 6.20 -5.00 13.94
C TYR A 52 5.80 -3.67 14.59
N PRO A 53 5.50 -3.62 15.90
CA PRO A 53 5.20 -2.34 16.53
C PRO A 53 6.31 -1.31 16.37
N TYR A 54 7.56 -1.73 16.43
CA TYR A 54 8.69 -0.82 16.23
C TYR A 54 8.71 -0.31 14.79
N ILE A 55 8.58 -1.21 13.81
CA ILE A 55 8.57 -0.86 12.39
C ILE A 55 7.42 0.11 12.11
N SER A 56 6.23 -0.21 12.61
CA SER A 56 5.03 0.60 12.40
C SER A 56 5.17 1.99 13.02
N SER A 57 5.71 2.05 14.24
CA SER A 57 5.92 3.31 14.95
C SER A 57 6.92 4.19 14.22
N LEU A 58 8.02 3.60 13.79
CA LEU A 58 9.06 4.30 13.05
C LEU A 58 8.52 4.87 11.74
N PHE A 59 7.75 4.06 11.03
CA PHE A 59 7.15 4.48 9.78
C PHE A 59 6.23 5.69 9.99
N SER A 60 5.33 5.60 10.96
CA SER A 60 4.39 6.69 11.24
C SER A 60 5.11 7.97 11.64
N LYS A 61 6.17 7.84 12.42
CA LYS A 61 6.94 8.99 12.87
C LYS A 61 7.52 9.79 11.71
N HIS A 62 8.00 9.10 10.67
CA HIS A 62 8.69 9.75 9.55
C HIS A 62 7.80 10.04 8.35
N GLU A 63 6.71 9.28 8.17
CA GLU A 63 5.86 9.42 7.00
C GLU A 63 4.58 10.23 7.23
N GLY A 64 4.18 10.41 8.48
CA GLY A 64 2.95 11.13 8.78
C GLY A 64 1.68 10.36 8.46
N THR A 65 1.80 9.09 8.13
CA THR A 65 0.67 8.19 7.90
C THR A 65 1.03 6.81 8.44
N THR A 66 0.04 5.94 8.62
CA THR A 66 0.31 4.62 9.16
C THR A 66 0.85 3.68 8.09
N LEU A 67 1.63 2.70 8.54
CA LEU A 67 2.14 1.66 7.66
C LEU A 67 0.99 0.87 7.03
N GLU A 68 -0.06 0.61 7.80
CA GLU A 68 -1.25 -0.08 7.32
C GLU A 68 -1.92 0.69 6.20
N LYS A 69 -2.09 1.99 6.36
CA LYS A 69 -2.71 2.81 5.34
C LYS A 69 -1.87 2.86 4.07
N PHE A 70 -0.56 2.99 4.21
CA PHE A 70 0.36 2.95 3.09
C PHE A 70 0.21 1.63 2.32
N THR A 71 0.15 0.52 3.04
CA THR A 71 -0.01 -0.80 2.45
C THR A 71 -1.33 -0.94 1.70
N ILE A 72 -2.42 -0.47 2.32
CA ILE A 72 -3.75 -0.53 1.71
C ILE A 72 -3.79 0.26 0.41
N LEU A 73 -3.21 1.45 0.40
CA LEU A 73 -3.19 2.28 -0.81
C LEU A 73 -2.49 1.56 -1.96
N HIS A 74 -1.37 0.92 -1.67
CA HIS A 74 -0.65 0.16 -2.69
C HIS A 74 -1.42 -1.08 -3.13
N LYS A 75 -2.10 -1.74 -2.21
CA LYS A 75 -2.95 -2.88 -2.56
C LYS A 75 -4.07 -2.48 -3.50
N ILE A 76 -4.73 -1.36 -3.22
CA ILE A 76 -5.82 -0.88 -4.07
C ILE A 76 -5.29 -0.49 -5.45
N GLU A 77 -4.11 0.09 -5.50
CA GLU A 77 -3.47 0.40 -6.78
C GLU A 77 -3.22 -0.88 -7.58
N LYS A 78 -2.74 -1.92 -6.93
CA LYS A 78 -2.53 -3.22 -7.60
C LYS A 78 -3.85 -3.83 -8.06
N VAL A 79 -4.89 -3.73 -7.24
CA VAL A 79 -6.22 -4.19 -7.61
C VAL A 79 -6.70 -3.50 -8.88
N ARG A 80 -6.49 -2.17 -8.97
CA ARG A 80 -6.86 -1.42 -10.17
C ARG A 80 -6.14 -1.96 -11.40
N GLU A 81 -4.85 -2.20 -11.30
CA GLU A 81 -4.07 -2.77 -12.40
C GLU A 81 -4.62 -4.13 -12.82
N LEU A 82 -4.94 -4.99 -11.86
CA LEU A 82 -5.46 -6.33 -12.15
C LEU A 82 -6.84 -6.27 -12.80
N ILE A 83 -7.68 -5.33 -12.39
CA ILE A 83 -8.98 -5.14 -13.02
C ILE A 83 -8.82 -4.67 -14.47
N GLU A 84 -7.92 -3.72 -14.69
CA GLU A 84 -7.68 -3.19 -16.05
C GLU A 84 -7.07 -4.23 -16.97
N TYR A 85 -6.25 -5.10 -16.42
CA TYR A 85 -5.65 -6.20 -17.18
C TYR A 85 -6.70 -7.18 -17.67
N GLY A 86 -7.76 -7.38 -16.87
CA GLY A 86 -8.94 -8.07 -17.31
C GLY A 86 -8.88 -9.58 -17.39
N GLU A 87 -7.83 -10.20 -16.86
CA GLU A 87 -7.67 -11.65 -16.92
C GLU A 87 -8.18 -12.41 -15.70
N LEU A 88 -8.42 -11.69 -14.60
CA LEU A 88 -8.80 -12.34 -13.35
C LEU A 88 -10.20 -11.93 -12.95
N THR A 89 -10.90 -12.87 -12.29
CA THR A 89 -12.18 -12.57 -11.66
C THR A 89 -11.93 -11.79 -10.37
N LEU A 90 -12.97 -11.13 -9.85
CA LEU A 90 -12.85 -10.43 -8.58
C LEU A 90 -12.50 -11.39 -7.44
N SER A 91 -13.02 -12.61 -7.48
CA SER A 91 -12.66 -13.63 -6.48
C SER A 91 -11.19 -13.96 -6.52
N GLU A 92 -10.63 -14.09 -7.71
CA GLU A 92 -9.22 -14.39 -7.89
C GLU A 92 -8.36 -13.22 -7.42
N ILE A 93 -8.77 -11.99 -7.74
CA ILE A 93 -8.06 -10.79 -7.29
C ILE A 93 -8.08 -10.70 -5.76
N ALA A 94 -9.25 -10.90 -5.16
CA ALA A 94 -9.38 -10.85 -3.70
C ALA A 94 -8.46 -11.88 -3.04
N TYR A 95 -8.47 -13.11 -3.57
CA TYR A 95 -7.61 -14.16 -3.04
C TYR A 95 -6.12 -13.78 -3.18
N MET A 96 -5.74 -13.36 -4.37
CA MET A 96 -4.35 -13.01 -4.67
C MET A 96 -3.84 -11.86 -3.78
N MET A 97 -4.71 -10.91 -3.47
CA MET A 97 -4.33 -9.76 -2.66
C MET A 97 -4.52 -9.96 -1.16
N GLY A 98 -4.89 -11.17 -0.76
CA GLY A 98 -5.00 -11.51 0.66
C GLY A 98 -6.25 -11.01 1.35
N TYR A 99 -7.32 -10.71 0.60
CA TYR A 99 -8.59 -10.33 1.17
C TYR A 99 -9.39 -11.55 1.57
N SER A 100 -10.08 -11.45 2.71
CA SER A 100 -10.89 -12.55 3.20
C SER A 100 -12.15 -12.80 2.36
N SER A 101 -12.61 -11.79 1.61
CA SER A 101 -13.79 -11.93 0.76
C SER A 101 -13.77 -10.87 -0.33
N VAL A 102 -14.55 -11.11 -1.39
CA VAL A 102 -14.77 -10.12 -2.45
C VAL A 102 -15.45 -8.89 -1.86
N GLN A 103 -16.35 -9.09 -0.91
CA GLN A 103 -17.07 -7.97 -0.31
C GLN A 103 -16.12 -7.05 0.45
N TYR A 104 -15.16 -7.60 1.17
CA TYR A 104 -14.17 -6.81 1.89
C TYR A 104 -13.35 -5.99 0.89
N LEU A 105 -12.89 -6.63 -0.16
CA LEU A 105 -12.14 -5.94 -1.22
C LEU A 105 -12.96 -4.80 -1.82
N SER A 106 -14.22 -5.07 -2.16
CA SER A 106 -15.10 -4.07 -2.77
C SER A 106 -15.35 -2.88 -1.84
N THR A 107 -15.57 -3.15 -0.57
CA THR A 107 -15.77 -2.09 0.43
C THR A 107 -14.54 -1.22 0.55
N GLN A 108 -13.38 -1.83 0.65
CA GLN A 108 -12.13 -1.08 0.79
C GLN A 108 -11.80 -0.31 -0.48
N PHE A 109 -12.02 -0.92 -1.64
CA PHE A 109 -11.81 -0.26 -2.92
C PHE A 109 -12.64 1.02 -3.02
N LYS A 110 -13.93 0.92 -2.71
CA LYS A 110 -14.81 2.09 -2.76
C LYS A 110 -14.40 3.14 -1.74
N SER A 111 -14.01 2.71 -0.55
CA SER A 111 -13.57 3.62 0.50
C SER A 111 -12.35 4.44 0.06
N ILE A 112 -11.43 3.83 -0.65
CA ILE A 112 -10.19 4.49 -1.06
C ILE A 112 -10.35 5.28 -2.36
N THR A 113 -11.05 4.71 -3.35
CA THR A 113 -11.14 5.33 -4.69
C THR A 113 -12.37 6.21 -4.87
N GLY A 114 -13.39 6.02 -4.04
CA GLY A 114 -14.64 6.76 -4.17
C GLY A 114 -15.64 6.15 -5.14
N ILE A 115 -15.23 5.13 -5.90
CA ILE A 115 -16.15 4.44 -6.82
C ILE A 115 -16.13 2.94 -6.55
N SER A 116 -17.22 2.28 -6.91
CA SER A 116 -17.31 0.84 -6.72
C SER A 116 -16.45 0.11 -7.75
N VAL A 117 -16.09 -1.13 -7.43
CA VAL A 117 -15.36 -1.99 -8.38
C VAL A 117 -16.16 -2.18 -9.65
N THR A 118 -17.49 -2.37 -9.51
CA THR A 118 -18.36 -2.56 -10.66
C THR A 118 -18.35 -1.34 -11.58
N GLU A 119 -18.46 -0.14 -11.00
CA GLU A 119 -18.37 1.08 -11.77
C GLU A 119 -17.04 1.22 -12.47
N TYR A 120 -15.96 0.89 -11.77
CA TYR A 120 -14.62 0.98 -12.33
C TYR A 120 -14.45 0.05 -13.52
N ARG A 121 -14.97 -1.17 -13.42
CA ARG A 121 -14.84 -2.16 -14.49
C ARG A 121 -15.58 -1.78 -15.77
N VAL A 122 -16.70 -1.08 -15.64
CA VAL A 122 -17.51 -0.69 -16.80
C VAL A 122 -17.17 0.70 -17.33
N THR A 123 -16.30 1.43 -16.63
CA THR A 123 -15.89 2.76 -17.07
C THR A 123 -14.96 2.64 -18.27
N PRO A 124 -15.21 3.41 -19.36
CA PRO A 124 -14.32 3.39 -20.52
C PRO A 124 -12.88 3.77 -20.17
N ALA A 125 -11.93 3.23 -20.91
CA ALA A 125 -10.51 3.42 -20.63
C ALA A 125 -10.09 4.89 -20.55
N ASN A 126 -10.63 5.74 -21.42
CA ASN A 126 -10.28 7.15 -21.40
C ASN A 126 -10.81 7.87 -20.16
N SER A 127 -11.97 7.44 -19.64
CA SER A 127 -12.48 7.96 -18.37
C SER A 127 -11.65 7.44 -17.20
N ARG A 128 -11.18 6.18 -17.30
CA ARG A 128 -10.28 5.63 -16.29
C ARG A 128 -8.98 6.40 -16.23
N SER A 129 -8.48 6.86 -17.36
CA SER A 129 -7.27 7.69 -17.40
C SER A 129 -7.43 8.95 -16.56
N GLY A 130 -8.61 9.58 -16.61
CA GLY A 130 -8.89 10.72 -15.77
C GLY A 130 -8.89 10.36 -14.30
N ILE A 131 -9.49 9.23 -13.95
CA ILE A 131 -9.48 8.72 -12.58
C ILE A 131 -8.07 8.43 -12.13
N ASP A 132 -7.27 7.81 -12.99
CA ASP A 132 -5.89 7.48 -12.66
C ASP A 132 -5.04 8.71 -12.40
N LYS A 133 -5.28 9.79 -13.12
CA LYS A 133 -4.56 11.04 -12.88
C LYS A 133 -4.90 11.63 -11.51
N LEU A 134 -6.16 11.48 -11.11
CA LEU A 134 -6.60 11.92 -9.78
C LEU A 134 -6.24 10.89 -8.71
N GLY A 135 -6.03 9.67 -9.14
CA GLY A 135 -5.99 8.49 -8.32
C GLY A 135 -4.78 8.35 -7.42
N PRO A 136 -3.75 7.53 -7.72
CA PRO A 136 -2.76 7.26 -6.66
C PRO A 136 -2.12 8.53 -6.13
N GLY A 137 -1.67 9.42 -7.02
CA GLY A 137 -1.06 10.68 -6.61
C GLY A 137 -2.03 11.58 -5.89
N GLY A 138 -3.23 11.76 -6.45
CA GLY A 138 -4.23 12.62 -5.84
C GLY A 138 -4.74 12.09 -4.52
N LEU A 139 -5.05 10.79 -4.48
CA LEU A 139 -5.53 10.15 -3.26
C LEU A 139 -4.48 10.17 -2.16
N PHE A 140 -3.24 9.87 -2.50
CA PHE A 140 -2.15 9.91 -1.53
C PHE A 140 -1.98 11.31 -0.95
N LEU A 141 -2.03 12.33 -1.80
CA LEU A 141 -1.91 13.70 -1.34
C LEU A 141 -3.07 14.09 -0.43
N GLN A 142 -4.28 13.70 -0.77
CA GLN A 142 -5.45 13.97 0.04
C GLN A 142 -5.38 13.29 1.39
N ASP A 143 -4.91 12.06 1.41
CA ASP A 143 -4.77 11.29 2.62
C ASP A 143 -3.76 11.89 3.59
N ARG A 144 -2.76 12.54 3.08
CA ARG A 144 -1.71 13.14 3.91
C ARG A 144 -2.14 14.46 4.53
N ARG A 145 -3.22 15.00 4.06
CA ARG A 145 -3.78 16.24 4.58
C ARG A 145 -4.82 15.94 5.63
#